data_276f452a834b03456479971db3b3eee9
#
_entry.id   276f452a834b03456479971db3b3eee9
#
_cell.length_a   1.000
_cell.length_b   1.000
_cell.length_c   1.000
_cell.angle_alpha   90.00
_cell.angle_beta   90.00
_cell.angle_gamma   90.00
#
_symmetry.space_group_name_H-M   'P 1'
#
loop_
_entity.id
_entity.type
_entity.pdbx_description
1 polymer ?
#
loop_
_entity_poly.entity_id
_entity_poly.type
_entity_poly.pdbx_seq_one_letter_code
_entity_poly.pdbx_strand_id
1 'polypeptide(L)'
;MSRPRLLLLKACLLGLLAGSAQAQFMAGGGMVPITNFQTLWQANMFQLYTNAMNTSQMEINRIILGSLGRKPGTPSQPNTANNPSSRPKPTATGFQPSQNPLLIDTLASALSQDRETQTALKALFREGLRLYEEEARRLGRSNNLAMALSYFVGSCYMVVTGQEPSEASLLAFQATADEALGSAPAFKKLSNRERQTLYELFVHLATLPLAGYVASLQQNDAKEARIFQQLASELLELVLGVKPERLRFGPEGLSIR
;
A
#
# COMPACT_ATOMS: atom_id res chain seq x y z
N MET A 1 -0.67 -16.79 -27.57
CA MET A 1 -0.85 -15.45 -26.96
C MET A 1 -1.03 -15.62 -25.46
N SER A 2 0.07 -15.50 -24.68
CA SER A 2 0.04 -15.62 -23.22
C SER A 2 -0.54 -14.34 -22.62
N ARG A 3 -1.63 -14.47 -21.87
CA ARG A 3 -2.24 -13.37 -21.11
C ARG A 3 -1.20 -12.84 -20.11
N PRO A 4 -0.92 -11.53 -20.08
CA PRO A 4 -0.07 -10.96 -19.05
C PRO A 4 -0.73 -11.22 -17.69
N ARG A 5 0.01 -11.90 -16.81
CA ARG A 5 -0.47 -12.30 -15.49
C ARG A 5 -0.45 -11.09 -14.59
N LEU A 6 -1.61 -10.64 -14.19
CA LEU A 6 -1.87 -9.69 -13.10
C LEU A 6 -1.38 -10.29 -11.77
N LEU A 7 -0.13 -10.06 -11.39
CA LEU A 7 0.47 -10.88 -10.32
C LEU A 7 0.63 -10.14 -8.99
N LEU A 8 0.76 -8.81 -8.98
CA LEU A 8 1.07 -8.10 -7.75
C LEU A 8 -0.08 -8.17 -6.73
N LEU A 9 -1.27 -7.76 -7.15
CA LEU A 9 -2.46 -7.80 -6.30
C LEU A 9 -2.99 -9.23 -6.14
N LYS A 10 -2.95 -10.05 -7.21
CA LYS A 10 -3.40 -11.45 -7.14
C LYS A 10 -2.48 -12.35 -6.33
N ALA A 11 -1.16 -12.18 -6.38
CA ALA A 11 -0.25 -12.96 -5.56
C ALA A 11 -0.43 -12.63 -4.08
N CYS A 12 -0.53 -11.36 -3.73
CA CYS A 12 -0.88 -10.93 -2.37
C CYS A 12 -2.28 -11.40 -1.98
N LEU A 13 -3.26 -11.29 -2.88
CA LEU A 13 -4.63 -11.73 -2.65
C LEU A 13 -4.71 -13.26 -2.43
N LEU A 14 -4.13 -14.05 -3.33
CA LEU A 14 -4.12 -15.51 -3.25
C LEU A 14 -3.31 -16.00 -2.04
N GLY A 15 -2.20 -15.34 -1.70
CA GLY A 15 -1.38 -15.67 -0.54
C GLY A 15 -2.10 -15.36 0.77
N LEU A 16 -2.80 -14.22 0.86
CA LEU A 16 -3.66 -13.88 1.99
C LEU A 16 -4.85 -14.86 2.10
N LEU A 17 -5.36 -15.36 0.98
CA LEU A 17 -6.45 -16.34 0.93
C LEU A 17 -6.00 -17.75 1.36
N ALA A 18 -4.75 -18.13 1.06
CA ALA A 18 -4.21 -19.45 1.35
C ALA A 18 -3.54 -19.57 2.73
N GLY A 19 -3.27 -18.43 3.39
CA GLY A 19 -2.48 -18.38 4.62
C GLY A 19 -3.23 -18.83 5.86
N SER A 20 -2.56 -19.61 6.71
CA SER A 20 -3.05 -20.02 8.05
C SER A 20 -3.38 -18.83 8.96
N ALA A 21 -2.77 -17.66 8.73
CA ALA A 21 -3.03 -16.42 9.48
C ALA A 21 -4.47 -15.92 9.29
N GLN A 22 -5.04 -16.09 8.08
CA GLN A 22 -6.42 -15.73 7.81
C GLN A 22 -7.41 -16.70 8.48
N ALA A 23 -7.10 -18.00 8.48
CA ALA A 23 -7.89 -19.00 9.20
C ALA A 23 -7.90 -18.71 10.71
N GLN A 24 -6.80 -18.25 11.30
CA GLN A 24 -6.73 -17.85 12.71
C GLN A 24 -7.47 -16.53 12.99
N PHE A 25 -7.38 -15.54 12.10
CA PHE A 25 -8.13 -14.28 12.20
C PHE A 25 -9.65 -14.52 12.11
N MET A 26 -10.05 -15.53 11.34
CA MET A 26 -11.45 -15.90 11.13
C MET A 26 -11.97 -16.96 12.12
N ALA A 27 -11.11 -17.91 12.55
CA ALA A 27 -11.50 -19.01 13.45
C ALA A 27 -11.53 -18.60 14.93
N GLY A 28 -10.88 -17.50 15.29
CA GLY A 28 -10.86 -16.97 16.66
C GLY A 28 -12.19 -16.34 17.12
N GLY A 29 -13.32 -16.73 16.58
CA GLY A 29 -14.69 -16.55 17.10
C GLY A 29 -15.10 -15.16 17.60
N GLY A 30 -14.25 -14.19 17.54
CA GLY A 30 -14.42 -12.85 18.05
C GLY A 30 -13.83 -11.82 17.07
N MET A 31 -14.50 -11.60 15.95
CA MET A 31 -14.30 -10.32 15.30
C MET A 31 -14.55 -9.24 16.33
N VAL A 32 -13.53 -8.44 16.61
CA VAL A 32 -13.72 -7.18 17.35
C VAL A 32 -14.93 -6.52 16.70
N PRO A 33 -15.98 -6.13 17.47
CA PRO A 33 -17.16 -5.50 16.89
C PRO A 33 -16.66 -4.34 16.01
N ILE A 34 -16.88 -4.44 14.71
CA ILE A 34 -16.31 -3.57 13.69
C ILE A 34 -16.62 -2.09 13.97
N THR A 35 -17.75 -1.82 14.63
CA THR A 35 -18.10 -0.48 15.12
C THR A 35 -17.06 0.13 16.06
N ASN A 36 -16.46 -0.65 16.96
CA ASN A 36 -15.39 -0.16 17.83
C ASN A 36 -14.05 -0.07 17.10
N PHE A 37 -13.79 -0.97 16.14
CA PHE A 37 -12.59 -0.97 15.33
C PHE A 37 -12.50 0.30 14.45
N GLN A 38 -13.58 0.69 13.80
CA GLN A 38 -13.61 1.89 12.95
C GLN A 38 -13.32 3.16 13.77
N THR A 39 -13.89 3.30 14.98
CA THR A 39 -13.67 4.46 15.85
C THR A 39 -12.23 4.48 16.39
N LEU A 40 -11.72 3.33 16.84
CA LEU A 40 -10.35 3.18 17.33
C LEU A 40 -9.35 3.36 16.19
N TRP A 41 -9.67 2.84 15.01
CA TRP A 41 -8.88 3.01 13.79
C TRP A 41 -8.75 4.49 13.42
N GLN A 42 -9.85 5.21 13.29
CA GLN A 42 -9.83 6.63 12.93
C GLN A 42 -9.02 7.46 13.93
N ALA A 43 -9.24 7.26 15.24
CA ALA A 43 -8.53 8.01 16.26
C ALA A 43 -7.03 7.67 16.31
N ASN A 44 -6.68 6.39 16.28
CA ASN A 44 -5.31 5.93 16.46
C ASN A 44 -4.49 5.97 15.18
N MET A 45 -5.10 5.68 14.02
CA MET A 45 -4.39 5.72 12.74
C MET A 45 -4.11 7.14 12.27
N PHE A 46 -5.02 8.07 12.50
CA PHE A 46 -4.74 9.48 12.23
C PHE A 46 -3.55 9.96 13.08
N GLN A 47 -3.47 9.54 14.34
CA GLN A 47 -2.39 9.91 15.25
C GLN A 47 -1.08 9.18 14.89
N LEU A 48 -1.13 7.89 14.53
CA LEU A 48 0.03 7.14 14.04
C LEU A 48 0.52 7.68 12.69
N TYR A 49 -0.40 7.97 11.78
CA TYR A 49 -0.09 8.59 10.50
C TYR A 49 0.54 9.96 10.71
N THR A 50 -0.04 10.83 11.53
CA THR A 50 0.54 12.16 11.83
C THR A 50 1.85 12.08 12.59
N ASN A 51 2.04 11.12 13.48
CA ASN A 51 3.31 10.92 14.19
C ASN A 51 4.41 10.30 13.32
N ALA A 52 4.04 9.34 12.44
CA ALA A 52 4.96 8.79 11.44
C ALA A 52 5.23 9.77 10.30
N MET A 53 4.28 10.67 10.06
CA MET A 53 4.21 11.65 8.99
C MET A 53 4.50 13.06 9.48
N ASN A 54 5.63 13.25 10.14
CA ASN A 54 6.13 14.58 10.51
C ASN A 54 5.99 15.59 9.35
N THR A 55 6.17 16.88 9.59
CA THR A 55 5.96 18.03 8.65
C THR A 55 6.44 17.78 7.21
N SER A 56 7.45 16.91 7.05
CA SER A 56 7.97 16.46 5.75
C SER A 56 6.95 15.70 4.88
N GLN A 57 5.94 15.07 5.48
CA GLN A 57 5.01 14.22 4.76
C GLN A 57 3.86 15.01 4.11
N MET A 58 3.39 16.07 4.74
CA MET A 58 2.43 16.98 4.08
C MET A 58 3.04 17.57 2.81
N GLU A 59 4.34 17.80 2.81
CA GLU A 59 5.08 18.23 1.63
C GLU A 59 5.21 17.11 0.60
N ILE A 60 5.47 15.87 1.02
CA ILE A 60 5.48 14.69 0.15
C ILE A 60 4.11 14.46 -0.51
N ASN A 61 3.02 14.54 0.25
CA ASN A 61 1.67 14.41 -0.30
C ASN A 61 1.37 15.53 -1.31
N ARG A 62 1.76 16.77 -1.01
CA ARG A 62 1.61 17.90 -1.93
C ARG A 62 2.42 17.70 -3.22
N ILE A 63 3.58 17.08 -3.14
CA ILE A 63 4.44 16.78 -4.29
C ILE A 63 3.82 15.68 -5.14
N ILE A 64 3.34 14.58 -4.52
CA ILE A 64 2.65 13.50 -5.22
C ILE A 64 1.42 14.05 -5.94
N LEU A 65 0.58 14.83 -5.26
CA LEU A 65 -0.60 15.47 -5.85
C LEU A 65 -0.24 16.43 -6.98
N GLY A 66 0.81 17.22 -6.80
CA GLY A 66 1.32 18.14 -7.82
C GLY A 66 1.87 17.42 -9.05
N SER A 67 2.37 16.18 -8.90
CA SER A 67 2.85 15.35 -10.02
C SER A 67 1.70 14.67 -10.76
N LEU A 68 0.63 14.26 -10.07
CA LEU A 68 -0.55 13.63 -10.67
C LEU A 68 -1.38 14.58 -11.55
N GLY A 69 -1.28 15.88 -11.34
CA GLY A 69 -1.95 16.91 -12.16
C GLY A 69 -1.14 17.38 -13.38
N ARG A 70 0.10 16.96 -13.52
CA ARG A 70 0.93 17.31 -14.69
C ARG A 70 0.76 16.24 -15.76
N LYS A 71 0.50 16.67 -17.00
CA LYS A 71 0.71 15.79 -18.17
C LYS A 71 2.15 15.29 -18.09
N PRO A 72 2.41 13.97 -18.23
CA PRO A 72 3.77 13.47 -18.31
C PRO A 72 4.49 14.26 -19.41
N GLY A 73 5.59 14.90 -19.08
CA GLY A 73 6.50 15.43 -20.10
C GLY A 73 6.85 14.27 -21.00
N THR A 74 6.84 14.49 -22.31
CA THR A 74 7.11 13.50 -23.36
C THR A 74 8.15 12.50 -22.86
N PRO A 75 7.83 11.20 -22.71
CA PRO A 75 8.79 10.25 -22.22
C PRO A 75 9.98 10.26 -23.17
N SER A 76 11.16 10.50 -22.65
CA SER A 76 12.38 10.15 -23.39
C SER A 76 12.23 8.67 -23.71
N GLN A 77 12.09 8.35 -25.00
CA GLN A 77 11.89 6.99 -25.49
C GLN A 77 12.81 6.04 -24.71
N PRO A 78 12.28 4.98 -24.11
CA PRO A 78 13.15 3.94 -23.59
C PRO A 78 13.91 3.39 -24.80
N ASN A 79 15.21 3.63 -24.83
CA ASN A 79 16.10 2.96 -25.75
C ASN A 79 15.90 1.45 -25.53
N THR A 80 15.15 0.82 -26.42
CA THR A 80 15.03 -0.62 -26.57
C THR A 80 16.36 -1.16 -27.09
N ALA A 81 17.38 -1.14 -26.24
CA ALA A 81 18.54 -1.99 -26.41
C ALA A 81 18.28 -3.19 -25.51
N ASN A 82 17.82 -4.29 -26.11
CA ASN A 82 17.81 -5.62 -25.53
C ASN A 82 19.23 -6.00 -25.10
N ASN A 83 19.58 -5.69 -23.87
CA ASN A 83 20.79 -6.17 -23.25
C ASN A 83 20.39 -6.85 -21.91
N PRO A 84 20.39 -8.19 -21.83
CA PRO A 84 19.89 -8.93 -20.65
C PRO A 84 20.80 -8.82 -19.42
N SER A 85 21.73 -7.87 -19.38
CA SER A 85 22.76 -7.74 -18.34
C SER A 85 22.74 -6.42 -17.59
N SER A 86 21.69 -5.59 -17.67
CA SER A 86 21.64 -4.35 -16.91
C SER A 86 21.00 -4.59 -15.53
N ARG A 87 21.82 -4.49 -14.46
CA ARG A 87 21.31 -4.31 -13.10
C ARG A 87 20.27 -3.20 -13.10
N PRO A 88 19.10 -3.39 -12.44
CA PRO A 88 18.12 -2.32 -12.29
C PRO A 88 18.82 -1.05 -11.79
N LYS A 89 18.60 0.08 -12.46
CA LYS A 89 19.12 1.37 -11.98
C LYS A 89 18.61 1.63 -10.56
N PRO A 90 19.45 2.09 -9.62
CA PRO A 90 18.99 2.49 -8.31
C PRO A 90 17.84 3.48 -8.45
N THR A 91 16.73 3.20 -7.81
CA THR A 91 15.58 4.10 -7.79
C THR A 91 15.81 5.21 -6.76
N ALA A 92 15.27 6.40 -7.01
CA ALA A 92 15.46 7.56 -6.14
C ALA A 92 14.86 7.34 -4.73
N THR A 93 13.85 6.46 -4.64
CA THR A 93 13.14 6.15 -3.40
C THR A 93 13.58 4.85 -2.72
N GLY A 94 14.68 4.28 -3.17
CA GLY A 94 15.30 3.11 -2.53
C GLY A 94 15.86 3.43 -1.15
N PHE A 95 15.95 2.40 -0.28
CA PHE A 95 16.57 2.50 1.05
C PHE A 95 17.23 1.19 1.46
N GLN A 96 18.05 1.24 2.51
CA GLN A 96 18.63 0.06 3.16
C GLN A 96 17.78 -0.30 4.37
N PRO A 97 17.12 -1.49 4.37
CA PRO A 97 16.27 -1.89 5.46
C PRO A 97 17.08 -2.30 6.70
N SER A 98 16.49 -2.14 7.88
CA SER A 98 16.94 -2.82 9.10
C SER A 98 16.56 -4.31 9.03
N GLN A 99 17.15 -5.12 9.93
CA GLN A 99 16.89 -6.56 9.95
C GLN A 99 15.45 -6.93 10.32
N ASN A 100 14.78 -6.08 11.12
CA ASN A 100 13.45 -6.35 11.65
C ASN A 100 12.43 -5.30 11.18
N PRO A 101 11.17 -5.70 10.97
CA PRO A 101 10.07 -4.77 10.78
C PRO A 101 9.92 -3.82 11.98
N LEU A 102 9.58 -2.55 11.69
CA LEU A 102 9.55 -1.48 12.67
C LEU A 102 8.15 -1.23 13.25
N LEU A 103 7.08 -1.52 12.48
CA LEU A 103 5.73 -1.05 12.78
C LEU A 103 4.75 -2.12 13.25
N ILE A 104 5.01 -3.40 13.06
CA ILE A 104 4.04 -4.48 13.32
C ILE A 104 3.48 -4.44 14.75
N ASP A 105 4.37 -4.36 15.75
CA ASP A 105 3.94 -4.34 17.15
C ASP A 105 3.21 -3.05 17.51
N THR A 106 3.68 -1.92 17.02
CA THR A 106 3.08 -0.61 17.24
C THR A 106 1.67 -0.54 16.65
N LEU A 107 1.50 -0.99 15.41
CA LEU A 107 0.20 -1.00 14.74
C LEU A 107 -0.78 -1.95 15.43
N ALA A 108 -0.36 -3.16 15.75
CA ALA A 108 -1.23 -4.13 16.42
C ALA A 108 -1.72 -3.61 17.79
N SER A 109 -0.83 -2.99 18.58
CA SER A 109 -1.17 -2.41 19.88
C SER A 109 -2.06 -1.16 19.77
N ALA A 110 -1.90 -0.37 18.72
CA ALA A 110 -2.73 0.80 18.47
C ALA A 110 -4.15 0.42 18.02
N LEU A 111 -4.28 -0.71 17.32
CA LEU A 111 -5.55 -1.17 16.75
C LEU A 111 -6.40 -1.99 17.72
N SER A 112 -5.81 -2.59 18.75
CA SER A 112 -6.56 -3.36 19.75
C SER A 112 -5.86 -3.37 21.11
N GLN A 113 -6.66 -3.39 22.18
CA GLN A 113 -6.20 -3.64 23.55
C GLN A 113 -6.26 -5.13 23.90
N ASP A 114 -6.98 -5.92 23.10
CA ASP A 114 -7.10 -7.36 23.31
C ASP A 114 -5.87 -8.10 22.77
N ARG A 115 -5.29 -8.97 23.61
CA ARG A 115 -4.05 -9.71 23.26
C ARG A 115 -4.22 -10.70 22.12
N GLU A 116 -5.36 -11.36 22.05
CA GLU A 116 -5.64 -12.34 20.98
C GLU A 116 -5.75 -11.60 19.63
N THR A 117 -6.53 -10.52 19.60
CA THR A 117 -6.64 -9.63 18.44
C THR A 117 -5.28 -9.06 18.03
N GLN A 118 -4.47 -8.60 18.98
CA GLN A 118 -3.10 -8.13 18.67
C GLN A 118 -2.26 -9.22 18.01
N THR A 119 -2.34 -10.45 18.52
CA THR A 119 -1.59 -11.59 17.96
C THR A 119 -2.03 -11.88 16.52
N ALA A 120 -3.33 -11.88 16.26
CA ALA A 120 -3.88 -12.06 14.92
C ALA A 120 -3.46 -10.92 13.97
N LEU A 121 -3.52 -9.66 14.41
CA LEU A 121 -3.07 -8.51 13.62
C LEU A 121 -1.57 -8.58 13.30
N LYS A 122 -0.73 -8.97 14.26
CA LYS A 122 0.71 -9.17 14.03
C LYS A 122 0.97 -10.26 12.99
N ALA A 123 0.23 -11.36 13.04
CA ALA A 123 0.34 -12.43 12.05
C ALA A 123 -0.08 -11.93 10.65
N LEU A 124 -1.20 -11.21 10.56
CA LEU A 124 -1.69 -10.61 9.33
C LEU A 124 -0.66 -9.64 8.72
N PHE A 125 -0.11 -8.73 9.52
CA PHE A 125 0.86 -7.75 9.04
C PHE A 125 2.19 -8.39 8.61
N ARG A 126 2.68 -9.41 9.34
CA ARG A 126 3.88 -10.16 8.92
C ARG A 126 3.67 -10.84 7.59
N GLU A 127 2.55 -11.53 7.43
CA GLU A 127 2.24 -12.24 6.19
C GLU A 127 2.02 -11.26 5.02
N GLY A 128 1.29 -10.17 5.23
CA GLY A 128 1.10 -9.13 4.22
C GLY A 128 2.42 -8.52 3.76
N LEU A 129 3.30 -8.19 4.69
CA LEU A 129 4.64 -7.66 4.37
C LEU A 129 5.47 -8.69 3.60
N ARG A 130 5.48 -9.96 4.03
CA ARG A 130 6.20 -11.04 3.36
C ARG A 130 5.77 -11.21 1.91
N LEU A 131 4.46 -11.29 1.68
CA LEU A 131 3.88 -11.45 0.34
C LEU A 131 4.18 -10.26 -0.57
N TYR A 132 4.04 -9.05 -0.02
CA TYR A 132 4.40 -7.83 -0.73
C TYR A 132 5.89 -7.82 -1.12
N GLU A 133 6.79 -8.16 -0.20
CA GLU A 133 8.23 -8.17 -0.46
C GLU A 133 8.66 -9.23 -1.48
N GLU A 134 8.00 -10.40 -1.48
CA GLU A 134 8.22 -11.42 -2.51
C GLU A 134 7.88 -10.88 -3.90
N GLU A 135 6.76 -10.20 -4.01
CA GLU A 135 6.33 -9.63 -5.29
C GLU A 135 7.19 -8.43 -5.70
N ALA A 136 7.52 -7.54 -4.77
CA ALA A 136 8.44 -6.43 -5.02
C ALA A 136 9.81 -6.91 -5.48
N ARG A 137 10.30 -8.05 -4.93
CA ARG A 137 11.54 -8.69 -5.35
C ARG A 137 11.43 -9.25 -6.78
N ARG A 138 10.31 -9.91 -7.10
CA ARG A 138 10.03 -10.42 -8.46
C ARG A 138 10.08 -9.31 -9.51
N LEU A 139 9.62 -8.11 -9.16
CA LEU A 139 9.62 -6.93 -10.01
C LEU A 139 10.96 -6.16 -9.99
N GLY A 140 11.94 -6.59 -9.18
CA GLY A 140 13.20 -5.86 -9.01
C GLY A 140 13.02 -4.51 -8.30
N ARG A 141 12.03 -4.40 -7.41
CA ARG A 141 11.61 -3.17 -6.69
C ARG A 141 11.62 -3.33 -5.17
N SER A 142 12.43 -4.24 -4.64
CA SER A 142 12.60 -4.40 -3.18
C SER A 142 13.05 -3.09 -2.54
N ASN A 143 12.59 -2.84 -1.31
CA ASN A 143 12.99 -1.68 -0.51
C ASN A 143 12.80 -0.34 -1.25
N ASN A 144 11.70 -0.21 -1.97
CA ASN A 144 11.37 0.96 -2.76
C ASN A 144 10.06 1.60 -2.26
N LEU A 145 10.15 2.84 -1.74
CA LEU A 145 9.00 3.51 -1.14
C LEU A 145 7.90 3.86 -2.17
N ALA A 146 8.29 4.26 -3.37
CA ALA A 146 7.31 4.54 -4.43
C ALA A 146 6.55 3.29 -4.85
N MET A 147 7.18 2.11 -4.76
CA MET A 147 6.51 0.83 -4.99
C MET A 147 5.52 0.50 -3.88
N ALA A 148 5.89 0.73 -2.61
CA ALA A 148 4.97 0.55 -1.48
C ALA A 148 3.76 1.49 -1.56
N LEU A 149 3.98 2.75 -1.95
CA LEU A 149 2.92 3.71 -2.19
C LEU A 149 2.01 3.26 -3.35
N SER A 150 2.58 2.76 -4.45
CA SER A 150 1.81 2.25 -5.59
C SER A 150 0.95 1.04 -5.21
N TYR A 151 1.51 0.13 -4.41
CA TYR A 151 0.78 -1.00 -3.85
C TYR A 151 -0.38 -0.55 -2.96
N PHE A 152 -0.13 0.39 -2.04
CA PHE A 152 -1.15 0.96 -1.16
C PHE A 152 -2.31 1.58 -1.96
N VAL A 153 -1.99 2.48 -2.89
CA VAL A 153 -3.00 3.19 -3.68
C VAL A 153 -3.78 2.22 -4.56
N GLY A 154 -3.09 1.28 -5.22
CA GLY A 154 -3.73 0.28 -6.07
C GLY A 154 -4.66 -0.67 -5.31
N SER A 155 -4.24 -1.13 -4.13
CA SER A 155 -5.02 -2.00 -3.25
C SER A 155 -6.28 -1.30 -2.73
N CYS A 156 -6.12 -0.10 -2.18
CA CYS A 156 -7.25 0.67 -1.68
C CYS A 156 -8.21 1.08 -2.82
N TYR A 157 -7.69 1.46 -3.98
CA TYR A 157 -8.51 1.74 -5.17
C TYR A 157 -9.35 0.52 -5.57
N MET A 158 -8.75 -0.67 -5.59
CA MET A 158 -9.45 -1.92 -5.89
C MET A 158 -10.55 -2.21 -4.86
N VAL A 159 -10.27 -2.04 -3.57
CA VAL A 159 -11.27 -2.25 -2.51
C VAL A 159 -12.46 -1.29 -2.66
N VAL A 160 -12.20 0.00 -2.93
CA VAL A 160 -13.26 1.03 -3.08
C VAL A 160 -14.09 0.82 -4.34
N THR A 161 -13.43 0.52 -5.47
CA THR A 161 -14.10 0.51 -6.78
C THR A 161 -14.51 -0.87 -7.25
N GLY A 162 -13.98 -1.94 -6.67
CA GLY A 162 -14.07 -3.31 -7.18
C GLY A 162 -13.28 -3.54 -8.47
N GLN A 163 -12.51 -2.53 -8.93
CA GLN A 163 -11.74 -2.59 -10.18
C GLN A 163 -10.25 -2.71 -9.88
N GLU A 164 -9.63 -3.76 -10.37
CA GLU A 164 -8.21 -3.99 -10.22
C GLU A 164 -7.43 -3.15 -11.26
N PRO A 165 -6.51 -2.25 -10.83
CA PRO A 165 -5.61 -1.56 -11.75
C PRO A 165 -4.71 -2.55 -12.48
N SER A 166 -4.38 -2.28 -13.75
CA SER A 166 -3.42 -3.13 -14.46
C SER A 166 -2.01 -2.97 -13.87
N GLU A 167 -1.19 -4.02 -13.99
CA GLU A 167 0.23 -3.95 -13.59
C GLU A 167 0.95 -2.80 -14.29
N ALA A 168 0.69 -2.59 -15.57
CA ALA A 168 1.26 -1.47 -16.32
C ALA A 168 0.88 -0.11 -15.74
N SER A 169 -0.39 0.07 -15.33
CA SER A 169 -0.85 1.30 -14.68
C SER A 169 -0.20 1.53 -13.31
N LEU A 170 -0.03 0.46 -12.53
CA LEU A 170 0.64 0.53 -11.23
C LEU A 170 2.13 0.87 -11.36
N LEU A 171 2.81 0.27 -12.35
CA LEU A 171 4.22 0.56 -12.63
C LEU A 171 4.41 1.98 -13.19
N ALA A 172 3.49 2.47 -14.01
CA ALA A 172 3.51 3.86 -14.49
C ALA A 172 3.31 4.84 -13.33
N PHE A 173 2.37 4.57 -12.43
CA PHE A 173 2.19 5.37 -11.22
C PHE A 173 3.43 5.31 -10.30
N GLN A 174 4.00 4.12 -10.10
CA GLN A 174 5.23 3.96 -9.31
C GLN A 174 6.38 4.78 -9.88
N ALA A 175 6.56 4.79 -11.20
CA ALA A 175 7.62 5.58 -11.84
C ALA A 175 7.42 7.09 -11.61
N THR A 176 6.19 7.59 -11.76
CA THR A 176 5.83 8.98 -11.46
C THR A 176 6.08 9.34 -10.00
N ALA A 177 5.70 8.45 -9.09
CA ALA A 177 5.92 8.63 -7.65
C ALA A 177 7.43 8.61 -7.29
N ASP A 178 8.22 7.72 -7.91
CA ASP A 178 9.67 7.64 -7.69
C ASP A 178 10.38 8.93 -8.12
N GLU A 179 10.00 9.49 -9.28
CA GLU A 179 10.52 10.76 -9.76
C GLU A 179 10.12 11.92 -8.85
N ALA A 180 8.84 12.01 -8.50
CA ALA A 180 8.30 13.08 -7.66
C ALA A 180 8.93 13.09 -6.27
N LEU A 181 8.95 11.93 -5.60
CA LEU A 181 9.56 11.78 -4.28
C LEU A 181 11.06 12.01 -4.32
N GLY A 182 11.75 11.41 -5.29
CA GLY A 182 13.21 11.53 -5.45
C GLY A 182 13.68 12.94 -5.74
N SER A 183 12.85 13.79 -6.34
CA SER A 183 13.13 15.20 -6.58
C SER A 183 12.92 16.07 -5.34
N ALA A 184 12.10 15.62 -4.37
CA ALA A 184 11.69 16.40 -3.22
C ALA A 184 12.81 16.61 -2.20
N PRO A 185 13.14 17.86 -1.82
CA PRO A 185 14.16 18.14 -0.80
C PRO A 185 13.84 17.50 0.56
N ALA A 186 12.56 17.46 0.95
CA ALA A 186 12.13 16.82 2.19
C ALA A 186 12.42 15.32 2.19
N PHE A 187 12.14 14.63 1.09
CA PHE A 187 12.41 13.19 0.96
C PHE A 187 13.91 12.86 1.01
N LYS A 188 14.74 13.70 0.39
CA LYS A 188 16.21 13.50 0.39
C LYS A 188 16.83 13.55 1.78
N LYS A 189 16.17 14.24 2.74
CA LYS A 189 16.62 14.34 4.13
C LYS A 189 16.23 13.14 4.98
N LEU A 190 15.32 12.29 4.51
CA LEU A 190 14.87 11.12 5.27
C LEU A 190 15.99 10.09 5.40
N SER A 191 16.21 9.65 6.63
CA SER A 191 17.08 8.51 6.96
C SER A 191 16.49 7.18 6.40
N ASN A 192 17.33 6.16 6.31
CA ASN A 192 16.86 4.82 5.93
C ASN A 192 15.75 4.30 6.86
N ARG A 193 15.85 4.59 8.17
CA ARG A 193 14.83 4.19 9.16
C ARG A 193 13.49 4.87 8.89
N GLU A 194 13.47 6.16 8.59
CA GLU A 194 12.24 6.90 8.28
C GLU A 194 11.62 6.40 6.96
N ARG A 195 12.45 6.13 5.95
CA ARG A 195 11.98 5.54 4.68
C ARG A 195 11.39 4.15 4.90
N GLN A 196 12.01 3.30 5.72
CA GLN A 196 11.47 2.00 6.09
C GLN A 196 10.16 2.12 6.85
N THR A 197 10.05 3.05 7.80
CA THR A 197 8.81 3.32 8.53
C THR A 197 7.66 3.65 7.58
N LEU A 198 7.88 4.55 6.62
CA LEU A 198 6.88 4.90 5.61
C LEU A 198 6.54 3.73 4.68
N TYR A 199 7.54 2.98 4.25
CA TYR A 199 7.37 1.79 3.43
C TYR A 199 6.48 0.75 4.11
N GLU A 200 6.80 0.38 5.35
CA GLU A 200 6.00 -0.56 6.12
C GLU A 200 4.59 -0.02 6.40
N LEU A 201 4.48 1.28 6.69
CA LEU A 201 3.19 1.91 6.90
C LEU A 201 2.28 1.74 5.68
N PHE A 202 2.76 2.05 4.48
CA PHE A 202 1.96 1.88 3.26
C PHE A 202 1.56 0.43 3.01
N VAL A 203 2.47 -0.52 3.23
CA VAL A 203 2.17 -1.95 3.08
C VAL A 203 1.09 -2.38 4.07
N HIS A 204 1.20 -2.00 5.33
CA HIS A 204 0.23 -2.40 6.35
C HIS A 204 -1.12 -1.70 6.18
N LEU A 205 -1.13 -0.42 5.78
CA LEU A 205 -2.36 0.32 5.45
C LEU A 205 -3.11 -0.29 4.26
N ALA A 206 -2.39 -0.92 3.32
CA ALA A 206 -3.01 -1.68 2.22
C ALA A 206 -3.52 -3.04 2.67
N THR A 207 -2.72 -3.76 3.48
CA THR A 207 -2.98 -5.15 3.86
C THR A 207 -4.30 -5.31 4.60
N LEU A 208 -4.60 -4.43 5.55
CA LEU A 208 -5.76 -4.57 6.41
C LEU A 208 -7.09 -4.43 5.66
N PRO A 209 -7.38 -3.33 4.93
CA PRO A 209 -8.65 -3.21 4.21
C PRO A 209 -8.75 -4.24 3.07
N LEU A 210 -7.64 -4.60 2.43
CA LEU A 210 -7.63 -5.61 1.38
C LEU A 210 -8.01 -6.99 1.92
N ALA A 211 -7.37 -7.43 3.01
CA ALA A 211 -7.64 -8.73 3.62
C ALA A 211 -9.08 -8.81 4.14
N GLY A 212 -9.54 -7.78 4.85
CA GLY A 212 -10.89 -7.72 5.37
C GLY A 212 -11.95 -7.71 4.27
N TYR A 213 -11.77 -6.92 3.22
CA TYR A 213 -12.68 -6.88 2.08
C TYR A 213 -12.80 -8.24 1.38
N VAL A 214 -11.66 -8.88 1.10
CA VAL A 214 -11.63 -10.20 0.46
C VAL A 214 -12.32 -11.24 1.32
N ALA A 215 -12.05 -11.24 2.62
CA ALA A 215 -12.67 -12.14 3.58
C ALA A 215 -14.20 -11.96 3.63
N SER A 216 -14.67 -10.71 3.65
CA SER A 216 -16.09 -10.39 3.63
C SER A 216 -16.78 -10.89 2.36
N LEU A 217 -16.13 -10.76 1.19
CA LEU A 217 -16.64 -11.29 -0.07
C LEU A 217 -16.76 -12.83 -0.06
N GLN A 218 -15.78 -13.53 0.54
CA GLN A 218 -15.82 -14.99 0.67
C GLN A 218 -16.96 -15.48 1.56
N GLN A 219 -17.29 -14.71 2.60
CA GLN A 219 -18.37 -14.99 3.52
C GLN A 219 -19.74 -14.50 3.02
N ASN A 220 -19.79 -13.85 1.87
CA ASN A 220 -20.96 -13.15 1.34
C ASN A 220 -21.52 -12.09 2.32
N ASP A 221 -20.65 -11.48 3.13
CA ASP A 221 -21.01 -10.39 4.05
C ASP A 221 -20.84 -9.03 3.39
N ALA A 222 -21.90 -8.59 2.71
CA ALA A 222 -21.92 -7.30 2.03
C ALA A 222 -21.85 -6.10 2.99
N LYS A 223 -22.28 -6.27 4.25
CA LYS A 223 -22.22 -5.20 5.26
C LYS A 223 -20.77 -4.98 5.69
N GLU A 224 -20.08 -6.04 5.98
CA GLU A 224 -18.67 -5.99 6.36
C GLU A 224 -17.80 -5.52 5.20
N ALA A 225 -18.04 -5.99 3.98
CA ALA A 225 -17.34 -5.51 2.80
C ALA A 225 -17.42 -3.98 2.63
N ARG A 226 -18.59 -3.37 2.91
CA ARG A 226 -18.77 -1.91 2.87
C ARG A 226 -17.92 -1.18 3.91
N ILE A 227 -17.70 -1.76 5.09
CA ILE A 227 -16.86 -1.18 6.13
C ILE A 227 -15.41 -1.09 5.64
N PHE A 228 -14.89 -2.15 5.03
CA PHE A 228 -13.54 -2.13 4.48
C PHE A 228 -13.42 -1.23 3.25
N GLN A 229 -14.47 -1.09 2.44
CA GLN A 229 -14.52 -0.08 1.36
C GLN A 229 -14.45 1.34 1.90
N GLN A 230 -15.19 1.64 2.96
CA GLN A 230 -15.14 2.95 3.61
C GLN A 230 -13.76 3.20 4.21
N LEU A 231 -13.18 2.23 4.91
CA LEU A 231 -11.83 2.31 5.46
C LEU A 231 -10.79 2.61 4.36
N ALA A 232 -10.82 1.87 3.26
CA ALA A 232 -9.93 2.10 2.13
C ALA A 232 -10.12 3.50 1.50
N SER A 233 -11.36 3.99 1.43
CA SER A 233 -11.69 5.33 0.96
C SER A 233 -11.07 6.41 1.85
N GLU A 234 -11.25 6.31 3.16
CA GLU A 234 -10.69 7.24 4.15
C GLU A 234 -9.15 7.24 4.13
N LEU A 235 -8.52 6.07 3.97
CA LEU A 235 -7.08 5.95 3.85
C LEU A 235 -6.54 6.61 2.58
N LEU A 236 -7.21 6.43 1.44
CA LEU A 236 -6.84 7.11 0.19
C LEU A 236 -6.96 8.63 0.34
N GLU A 237 -8.05 9.12 0.91
CA GLU A 237 -8.25 10.56 1.14
C GLU A 237 -7.20 11.10 2.13
N LEU A 238 -6.90 10.36 3.19
CA LEU A 238 -5.88 10.74 4.17
C LEU A 238 -4.48 10.85 3.54
N VAL A 239 -4.08 9.85 2.74
CA VAL A 239 -2.74 9.79 2.16
C VAL A 239 -2.59 10.69 0.94
N LEU A 240 -3.59 10.73 0.07
CA LEU A 240 -3.51 11.49 -1.18
C LEU A 240 -4.14 12.89 -1.07
N GLY A 241 -4.94 13.19 -0.03
CA GLY A 241 -5.67 14.45 0.09
C GLY A 241 -6.76 14.64 -0.98
N VAL A 242 -7.17 13.55 -1.64
CA VAL A 242 -8.13 13.56 -2.75
C VAL A 242 -9.13 12.45 -2.56
N LYS A 243 -10.42 12.77 -2.74
CA LYS A 243 -11.50 11.77 -2.66
C LYS A 243 -11.32 10.69 -3.72
N PRO A 244 -11.54 9.41 -3.38
CA PRO A 244 -11.32 8.27 -4.29
C PRO A 244 -12.14 8.35 -5.58
N GLU A 245 -13.32 8.98 -5.57
CA GLU A 245 -14.17 9.14 -6.74
C GLU A 245 -13.51 9.96 -7.86
N ARG A 246 -12.53 10.79 -7.48
CA ARG A 246 -11.74 11.58 -8.42
C ARG A 246 -10.55 10.85 -9.00
N LEU A 247 -10.19 9.69 -8.43
CA LEU A 247 -9.04 8.91 -8.86
C LEU A 247 -9.41 8.01 -10.04
N ARG A 248 -8.51 7.89 -11.01
CA ARG A 248 -8.64 6.95 -12.13
C ARG A 248 -7.27 6.37 -12.48
N PHE A 249 -7.22 5.04 -12.56
CA PHE A 249 -6.09 4.36 -13.17
C PHE A 249 -6.29 4.22 -14.68
N GLY A 250 -5.26 4.58 -15.43
CA GLY A 250 -5.18 4.47 -16.88
C GLY A 250 -3.79 4.00 -17.32
N PRO A 251 -3.52 3.90 -18.63
CA PRO A 251 -2.22 3.46 -19.14
C PRO A 251 -1.04 4.31 -18.64
N GLU A 252 -1.28 5.59 -18.39
CA GLU A 252 -0.28 6.55 -17.88
C GLU A 252 -0.14 6.55 -16.34
N GLY A 253 -0.79 5.60 -15.67
CA GLY A 253 -0.81 5.51 -14.21
C GLY A 253 -2.05 6.13 -13.57
N LEU A 254 -1.88 6.73 -12.38
CA LEU A 254 -2.96 7.36 -11.63
C LEU A 254 -3.18 8.80 -12.09
N SER A 255 -4.43 9.18 -12.30
CA SER A 255 -4.85 10.54 -12.63
C SER A 255 -5.97 11.03 -11.72
N ILE A 256 -6.10 12.37 -11.58
CA ILE A 256 -7.16 13.04 -10.83
C ILE A 256 -8.07 13.74 -11.82
N ARG A 257 -9.38 13.51 -11.68
CA ARG A 257 -10.45 14.19 -12.46
C ARG A 257 -11.11 15.29 -11.67
#